data_9af02c8386d046df7e4e2b89646d4c9e
#
_entry.id   9af02c8386d046df7e4e2b89646d4c9e
#
_cell.length_a   1.000
_cell.length_b   1.000
_cell.length_c   1.000
_cell.angle_alpha   90.00
_cell.angle_beta   90.00
_cell.angle_gamma   90.00
#
_symmetry.space_group_name_H-M   'P 1'
#
loop_
_entity.id
_entity.type
_entity.pdbx_description
1 polymer ?
#
loop_
_entity_poly.entity_id
_entity_poly.type
_entity_poly.pdbx_seq_one_letter_code
_entity_poly.pdbx_strand_id
1 'polypeptide(L)'
;MSILGAMFSGVSGLTAQSQALGAIADNITNQNTIGYKATEVRFQTLVTAQASQNNYSPGGVQQRPFASVDVQGLFNTSTNPTDLALSGAGFFVTNVGSANDGTTGFNFTRAGAFNADKSGFLKNTAGFFLQAYRTDST
;
A
#
# COMPACT_ATOMS: atom_id res chain seq x y z
N MET A 1 9.94 8.59 -39.10
CA MET A 1 9.29 7.74 -38.03
C MET A 1 9.27 6.31 -38.50
N SER A 2 9.70 5.38 -37.64
CA SER A 2 9.52 3.95 -37.90
C SER A 2 8.10 3.56 -37.45
N ILE A 3 7.33 2.89 -38.30
CA ILE A 3 6.02 2.32 -37.98
C ILE A 3 6.14 1.41 -36.75
N LEU A 4 7.24 0.67 -36.64
CA LEU A 4 7.53 -0.18 -35.50
C LEU A 4 7.63 0.61 -34.17
N GLY A 5 8.31 1.77 -34.19
CA GLY A 5 8.40 2.63 -33.00
C GLY A 5 7.05 3.18 -32.58
N ALA A 6 6.17 3.55 -33.52
CA ALA A 6 4.81 3.97 -33.22
C ALA A 6 3.96 2.83 -32.60
N MET A 7 4.14 1.60 -33.11
CA MET A 7 3.47 0.42 -32.54
C MET A 7 3.95 0.12 -31.12
N PHE A 8 5.24 0.14 -30.85
CA PHE A 8 5.78 -0.05 -29.49
C PHE A 8 5.28 1.01 -28.51
N SER A 9 5.24 2.28 -28.95
CA SER A 9 4.68 3.35 -28.11
C SER A 9 3.20 3.13 -27.81
N GLY A 10 2.41 2.69 -28.81
CA GLY A 10 1.00 2.34 -28.61
C GLY A 10 0.80 1.17 -27.64
N VAL A 11 1.58 0.10 -27.77
CA VAL A 11 1.55 -1.06 -26.88
C VAL A 11 1.94 -0.66 -25.45
N SER A 12 3.01 0.17 -25.30
CA SER A 12 3.41 0.64 -23.97
C SER A 12 2.30 1.46 -23.29
N GLY A 13 1.59 2.30 -24.07
CA GLY A 13 0.46 3.08 -23.59
C GLY A 13 -0.70 2.20 -23.14
N LEU A 14 -1.07 1.19 -23.93
CA LEU A 14 -2.13 0.25 -23.58
C LEU A 14 -1.78 -0.56 -22.31
N THR A 15 -0.53 -1.04 -22.21
CA THR A 15 -0.06 -1.76 -21.02
C THR A 15 -0.11 -0.87 -19.79
N ALA A 16 0.32 0.37 -19.89
CA ALA A 16 0.31 1.33 -18.81
C ALA A 16 -1.13 1.64 -18.33
N GLN A 17 -2.08 1.80 -19.27
CA GLN A 17 -3.49 2.00 -18.92
C GLN A 17 -4.12 0.76 -18.31
N SER A 18 -3.78 -0.45 -18.79
CA SER A 18 -4.25 -1.70 -18.19
C SER A 18 -3.82 -1.83 -16.74
N GLN A 19 -2.59 -1.47 -16.42
CA GLN A 19 -2.11 -1.50 -15.03
C GLN A 19 -2.75 -0.40 -14.16
N ALA A 20 -3.05 0.77 -14.72
CA ALA A 20 -3.82 1.79 -14.01
C ALA A 20 -5.23 1.32 -13.67
N LEU A 21 -5.90 0.65 -14.61
CA LEU A 21 -7.20 0.02 -14.35
C LEU A 21 -7.11 -1.08 -13.29
N GLY A 22 -6.03 -1.88 -13.28
CA GLY A 22 -5.75 -2.86 -12.24
C GLY A 22 -5.67 -2.21 -10.85
N ALA A 23 -4.91 -1.13 -10.69
CA ALA A 23 -4.79 -0.41 -9.42
C ALA A 23 -6.15 0.20 -8.97
N ILE A 24 -6.95 0.71 -9.90
CA ILE A 24 -8.31 1.19 -9.59
C ILE A 24 -9.19 0.03 -9.10
N ALA A 25 -9.13 -1.12 -9.76
CA ALA A 25 -9.89 -2.30 -9.36
C ALA A 25 -9.48 -2.78 -7.96
N ASP A 26 -8.18 -2.79 -7.65
CA ASP A 26 -7.68 -3.13 -6.32
C ASP A 26 -8.17 -2.15 -5.26
N ASN A 27 -8.15 -0.85 -5.55
CA ASN A 27 -8.66 0.17 -4.63
C ASN A 27 -10.17 -0.01 -4.35
N ILE A 28 -10.96 -0.32 -5.39
CA ILE A 28 -12.42 -0.56 -5.25
C ILE A 28 -12.66 -1.82 -4.43
N THR A 29 -11.94 -2.90 -4.72
CA THR A 29 -12.09 -4.19 -4.01
C THR A 29 -11.77 -4.06 -2.54
N ASN A 30 -10.78 -3.22 -2.19
CA ASN A 30 -10.31 -3.04 -0.83
C ASN A 30 -10.88 -1.80 -0.11
N GLN A 31 -11.92 -1.15 -0.67
CA GLN A 31 -12.45 0.07 -0.06
C GLN A 31 -12.99 -0.15 1.37
N ASN A 32 -13.42 -1.38 1.70
CA ASN A 32 -13.90 -1.76 3.03
C ASN A 32 -12.82 -2.46 3.89
N THR A 33 -11.59 -2.59 3.37
CA THR A 33 -10.50 -3.23 4.11
C THR A 33 -9.89 -2.25 5.10
N ILE A 34 -9.94 -2.59 6.39
CA ILE A 34 -9.42 -1.74 7.48
C ILE A 34 -7.90 -1.58 7.33
N GLY A 35 -7.44 -0.33 7.32
CA GLY A 35 -6.02 0.00 7.21
C GLY A 35 -5.45 -0.10 5.78
N TYR A 36 -6.30 -0.36 4.79
CA TYR A 36 -5.87 -0.33 3.38
C TYR A 36 -5.41 1.08 2.97
N LYS A 37 -4.37 1.13 2.16
CA LYS A 37 -3.84 2.37 1.58
C LYS A 37 -3.95 2.30 0.07
N ALA A 38 -4.60 3.29 -0.50
CA ALA A 38 -4.83 3.35 -1.93
C ALA A 38 -3.52 3.36 -2.73
N THR A 39 -3.51 2.64 -3.82
CA THR A 39 -2.41 2.65 -4.78
C THR A 39 -2.79 3.54 -5.97
N GLU A 40 -1.94 4.52 -6.23
CA GLU A 40 -2.02 5.39 -7.42
C GLU A 40 -1.02 4.93 -8.46
N VAL A 41 -1.32 5.15 -9.73
CA VAL A 41 -0.38 4.89 -10.82
C VAL A 41 0.08 6.22 -11.38
N ARG A 42 1.39 6.45 -11.33
CA ARG A 42 2.03 7.62 -11.92
C ARG A 42 2.69 7.24 -13.23
N PHE A 43 2.49 8.07 -14.23
CA PHE A 43 3.04 7.86 -15.57
C PHE A 43 4.27 8.73 -15.77
N GLN A 44 5.28 8.17 -16.42
CA GLN A 44 6.46 8.92 -16.89
C GLN A 44 6.72 8.59 -18.35
N THR A 45 7.11 9.60 -19.12
CA THR A 45 7.53 9.41 -20.49
C THR A 45 8.95 8.83 -20.54
N LEU A 46 9.18 7.88 -21.44
CA LEU A 46 10.52 7.42 -21.75
C LEU A 46 11.17 8.44 -22.68
N VAL A 47 12.30 8.99 -22.23
CA VAL A 47 13.08 9.95 -23.04
C VAL A 47 13.88 9.18 -24.07
N THR A 48 13.66 9.49 -25.33
CA THR A 48 14.46 8.95 -26.45
C THR A 48 15.45 10.00 -26.93
N ALA A 49 16.66 9.55 -27.30
CA ALA A 49 17.64 10.42 -27.92
C ALA A 49 17.14 10.81 -29.32
N GLN A 50 16.94 12.11 -29.57
CA GLN A 50 16.66 12.63 -30.90
C GLN A 50 17.98 12.81 -31.62
N ALA A 51 18.20 12.00 -32.65
CA ALA A 51 19.43 12.11 -33.51
C ALA A 51 19.41 13.29 -34.48
N SER A 52 18.23 13.92 -34.69
CA SER A 52 18.04 15.05 -35.60
C SER A 52 16.80 15.83 -35.25
N GLN A 53 16.83 17.15 -35.42
CA GLN A 53 15.68 18.05 -35.18
C GLN A 53 14.46 17.74 -36.07
N ASN A 54 14.66 17.05 -37.19
CA ASN A 54 13.60 16.72 -38.14
C ASN A 54 13.02 15.31 -37.99
N ASN A 55 13.49 14.54 -37.01
CA ASN A 55 13.05 13.16 -36.84
C ASN A 55 12.51 12.90 -35.42
N TYR A 56 11.20 12.85 -35.30
CA TYR A 56 10.54 12.50 -34.06
C TYR A 56 10.67 11.00 -33.77
N SER A 57 11.16 10.63 -32.56
CA SER A 57 11.26 9.25 -32.09
C SER A 57 10.31 9.05 -30.91
N PRO A 58 9.23 8.26 -31.05
CA PRO A 58 8.30 8.00 -29.95
C PRO A 58 8.98 7.17 -28.87
N GLY A 59 8.92 7.65 -27.61
CA GLY A 59 9.55 6.99 -26.47
C GLY A 59 8.65 6.03 -25.72
N GLY A 60 7.32 6.17 -25.85
CA GLY A 60 6.37 5.41 -25.05
C GLY A 60 6.22 5.95 -23.62
N VAL A 61 5.48 5.21 -22.78
CA VAL A 61 5.17 5.55 -21.40
C VAL A 61 5.51 4.38 -20.47
N GLN A 62 6.00 4.69 -19.29
CA GLN A 62 6.19 3.74 -18.20
C GLN A 62 5.35 4.18 -17.01
N GLN A 63 4.71 3.21 -16.35
CA GLN A 63 3.95 3.45 -15.13
C GLN A 63 4.77 3.05 -13.91
N ARG A 64 4.50 3.74 -12.80
CA ARG A 64 5.01 3.38 -11.47
C ARG A 64 3.86 3.39 -10.47
N PRO A 65 3.56 2.26 -9.82
CA PRO A 65 2.61 2.25 -8.72
C PRO A 65 3.20 2.99 -7.52
N PHE A 66 2.38 3.78 -6.87
CA PHE A 66 2.72 4.54 -5.67
C PHE A 66 1.63 4.32 -4.62
N ALA A 67 2.00 3.76 -3.47
CA ALA A 67 1.07 3.58 -2.36
C ALA A 67 1.02 4.86 -1.51
N SER A 68 -0.19 5.40 -1.33
CA SER A 68 -0.45 6.62 -0.53
C SER A 68 -0.46 6.29 0.97
N VAL A 69 0.67 5.84 1.52
CA VAL A 69 0.79 5.38 2.91
C VAL A 69 0.62 6.51 3.93
N ASP A 70 1.01 7.72 3.56
CA ASP A 70 0.97 8.96 4.36
C ASP A 70 -0.44 9.53 4.51
N VAL A 71 -1.34 9.25 3.57
CA VAL A 71 -2.69 9.81 3.58
C VAL A 71 -3.52 9.19 4.71
N GLN A 72 -4.03 10.04 5.61
CA GLN A 72 -4.93 9.62 6.69
C GLN A 72 -6.34 9.38 6.13
N GLY A 73 -6.87 8.17 6.38
CA GLY A 73 -8.25 7.83 6.06
C GLY A 73 -9.26 8.33 7.11
N LEU A 74 -10.53 8.16 6.82
CA LEU A 74 -11.61 8.45 7.76
C LEU A 74 -11.63 7.42 8.88
N PHE A 75 -11.91 7.88 10.10
CA PHE A 75 -12.17 6.99 11.24
C PHE A 75 -13.59 6.46 11.18
N ASN A 76 -13.73 5.16 11.28
CA ASN A 76 -15.02 4.51 11.42
C ASN A 76 -15.26 4.15 12.88
N THR A 77 -16.50 4.29 13.32
CA THR A 77 -16.92 3.82 14.65
C THR A 77 -17.02 2.30 14.64
N SER A 78 -16.49 1.66 15.69
CA SER A 78 -16.62 0.22 15.91
C SER A 78 -17.40 -0.05 17.20
N THR A 79 -18.06 -1.21 17.25
CA THR A 79 -18.73 -1.71 18.46
C THR A 79 -17.81 -2.58 19.33
N ASN A 80 -16.65 -2.97 18.79
CA ASN A 80 -15.68 -3.79 19.53
C ASN A 80 -14.79 -2.89 20.41
N PRO A 81 -14.68 -3.16 21.70
CA PRO A 81 -13.87 -2.34 22.61
C PRO A 81 -12.37 -2.50 22.41
N THR A 82 -11.93 -3.52 21.67
CA THR A 82 -10.51 -3.81 21.40
C THR A 82 -10.01 -3.24 20.07
N ASP A 83 -10.91 -2.61 19.28
CA ASP A 83 -10.51 -1.97 18.05
C ASP A 83 -9.80 -0.64 18.33
N LEU A 84 -8.66 -0.45 17.71
CA LEU A 84 -7.80 0.71 17.88
C LEU A 84 -7.65 1.46 16.57
N ALA A 85 -7.66 2.78 16.63
CA ALA A 85 -7.38 3.64 15.49
C ALA A 85 -6.18 4.54 15.76
N LEU A 86 -5.30 4.68 14.76
CA LEU A 86 -4.13 5.51 14.84
C LEU A 86 -4.38 6.85 14.14
N SER A 87 -4.25 7.95 14.87
CA SER A 87 -4.30 9.31 14.32
C SER A 87 -2.88 9.82 14.07
N GLY A 88 -2.62 10.26 12.85
CA GLY A 88 -1.32 10.79 12.46
C GLY A 88 -0.38 9.76 11.82
N ALA A 89 0.91 10.11 11.80
CA ALA A 89 1.95 9.26 11.22
C ALA A 89 2.38 8.17 12.23
N GLY A 90 2.33 6.91 11.80
CA GLY A 90 2.76 5.78 12.63
C GLY A 90 2.12 4.47 12.21
N PHE A 91 2.50 3.38 12.88
CA PHE A 91 1.99 2.04 12.65
C PHE A 91 1.88 1.31 13.99
N PHE A 92 0.94 0.38 14.07
CA PHE A 92 0.94 -0.61 15.15
C PHE A 92 2.09 -1.59 14.92
N VAL A 93 2.84 -1.85 15.97
CA VAL A 93 3.89 -2.87 15.96
C VAL A 93 3.25 -4.20 16.33
N THR A 94 3.45 -5.20 15.50
CA THR A 94 2.91 -6.55 15.72
C THR A 94 4.03 -7.59 15.57
N ASN A 95 3.86 -8.72 16.23
CA ASN A 95 4.80 -9.83 16.17
C ASN A 95 4.06 -11.16 15.95
N VAL A 96 4.74 -12.15 15.38
CA VAL A 96 4.23 -13.51 15.22
C VAL A 96 4.07 -14.20 16.59
N GLY A 97 5.01 -13.94 17.52
CA GLY A 97 4.96 -14.47 18.89
C GLY A 97 4.27 -13.52 19.85
N SER A 98 3.62 -14.07 20.88
CA SER A 98 3.02 -13.29 21.97
C SER A 98 4.07 -12.70 22.92
N ALA A 99 5.26 -13.30 22.98
CA ALA A 99 6.39 -12.82 23.76
C ALA A 99 7.29 -11.93 22.90
N ASN A 100 7.75 -10.82 23.47
CA ASN A 100 8.75 -9.95 22.86
C ASN A 100 10.15 -10.47 23.20
N ASP A 101 10.52 -11.63 22.63
CA ASP A 101 11.80 -12.30 22.88
C ASP A 101 12.93 -11.84 21.94
N GLY A 102 12.64 -10.89 21.04
CA GLY A 102 13.60 -10.36 20.07
C GLY A 102 14.00 -11.33 18.95
N THR A 103 13.50 -12.56 18.98
CA THR A 103 13.85 -13.63 18.00
C THR A 103 12.99 -13.60 16.76
N THR A 104 11.80 -13.02 16.81
CA THR A 104 10.84 -12.92 15.70
C THR A 104 10.76 -11.49 15.18
N GLY A 105 10.74 -11.34 13.87
CA GLY A 105 10.70 -10.03 13.22
C GLY A 105 9.42 -9.25 13.53
N PHE A 106 9.56 -7.95 13.75
CA PHE A 106 8.44 -7.05 13.91
C PHE A 106 7.77 -6.77 12.56
N ASN A 107 6.44 -6.76 12.57
CA ASN A 107 5.60 -6.34 11.45
C ASN A 107 4.89 -5.03 11.82
N PHE A 108 4.69 -4.18 10.83
CA PHE A 108 4.03 -2.90 11.00
C PHE A 108 2.69 -2.91 10.26
N THR A 109 1.62 -2.51 10.93
CA THR A 109 0.29 -2.48 10.33
C THR A 109 -0.46 -1.22 10.73
N ARG A 110 -1.38 -0.78 9.86
CA ARG A 110 -2.38 0.25 10.17
C ARG A 110 -3.75 -0.35 10.51
N ALA A 111 -3.94 -1.65 10.27
CA ALA A 111 -5.17 -2.34 10.62
C ALA A 111 -5.27 -2.45 12.14
N GLY A 112 -6.29 -1.81 12.72
CA GLY A 112 -6.52 -1.74 14.16
C GLY A 112 -7.62 -2.67 14.68
N ALA A 113 -8.08 -3.62 13.87
CA ALA A 113 -9.05 -4.63 14.31
C ALA A 113 -8.32 -5.73 15.10
N PHE A 114 -8.39 -5.63 16.42
CA PHE A 114 -7.78 -6.57 17.33
C PHE A 114 -8.84 -7.32 18.15
N ASN A 115 -8.63 -8.61 18.35
CA ASN A 115 -9.45 -9.45 19.22
C ASN A 115 -8.59 -10.01 20.35
N ALA A 116 -9.14 -10.06 21.55
CA ALA A 116 -8.47 -10.69 22.69
C ALA A 116 -8.48 -12.22 22.53
N ASP A 117 -7.30 -12.84 22.67
CA ASP A 117 -7.16 -14.29 22.76
C ASP A 117 -7.54 -14.81 24.16
N LYS A 118 -7.68 -16.13 24.31
CA LYS A 118 -7.96 -16.80 25.59
C LYS A 118 -6.97 -16.45 26.70
N SER A 119 -5.75 -16.08 26.32
CA SER A 119 -4.69 -15.63 27.22
C SER A 119 -4.69 -14.12 27.49
N GLY A 120 -5.62 -13.36 26.91
CA GLY A 120 -5.73 -11.91 27.06
C GLY A 120 -4.84 -11.09 26.12
N PHE A 121 -4.11 -11.71 25.20
CA PHE A 121 -3.30 -10.99 24.22
C PHE A 121 -4.17 -10.48 23.06
N LEU A 122 -3.88 -9.28 22.58
CA LEU A 122 -4.54 -8.69 21.42
C LEU A 122 -3.93 -9.21 20.13
N LYS A 123 -4.76 -9.82 19.30
CA LYS A 123 -4.38 -10.46 18.04
C LYS A 123 -5.18 -9.86 16.88
N ASN A 124 -4.50 -9.54 15.78
CA ASN A 124 -5.18 -9.05 14.58
C ASN A 124 -5.75 -10.21 13.73
N THR A 125 -6.52 -9.89 12.70
CA THR A 125 -7.11 -10.86 11.76
C THR A 125 -6.07 -11.70 11.00
N ALA A 126 -4.84 -11.19 10.83
CA ALA A 126 -3.74 -11.91 10.20
C ALA A 126 -3.00 -12.86 11.16
N GLY A 127 -3.38 -12.87 12.44
CA GLY A 127 -2.81 -13.76 13.44
C GLY A 127 -1.61 -13.21 14.21
N PHE A 128 -1.24 -11.94 14.01
CA PHE A 128 -0.13 -11.30 14.71
C PHE A 128 -0.58 -10.65 16.01
N PHE A 129 0.28 -10.71 17.04
CA PHE A 129 0.05 -10.13 18.35
C PHE A 129 0.50 -8.67 18.40
N LEU A 130 -0.33 -7.80 18.97
CA LEU A 130 0.02 -6.40 19.19
C LEU A 130 1.12 -6.29 20.24
N GLN A 131 2.16 -5.53 19.92
CA GLN A 131 3.24 -5.22 20.84
C GLN A 131 3.08 -3.81 21.40
N ALA A 132 3.18 -3.70 22.70
CA ALA A 132 3.11 -2.42 23.39
C ALA A 132 4.05 -2.42 24.59
N TYR A 133 4.53 -1.25 24.97
CA TYR A 133 5.24 -1.08 26.24
C TYR A 133 4.24 -1.07 27.38
N ARG A 134 4.54 -1.81 28.45
CA ARG A 134 3.77 -1.72 29.68
C ARG A 134 4.02 -0.34 30.30
N THR A 135 2.97 0.42 30.47
CA THR A 135 3.02 1.63 31.28
C THR A 135 2.77 1.22 32.72
N ASP A 136 3.79 1.37 33.57
CA ASP A 136 3.57 1.22 35.02
C ASP A 136 2.67 2.37 35.47
N SER A 137 1.55 2.01 36.10
CA SER A 137 0.74 2.99 36.82
C SER A 137 1.49 3.39 38.09
N THR A 138 2.21 4.50 38.03
CA THR A 138 2.63 5.24 39.22
C THR A 138 1.44 5.93 39.85
#